data_55a29d9ade0e08fe1591641d29b3a5cc
#
_entry.id   55a29d9ade0e08fe1591641d29b3a5cc
#
_cell.length_a   1.000
_cell.length_b   1.000
_cell.length_c   1.000
_cell.angle_alpha   90.00
_cell.angle_beta   90.00
_cell.angle_gamma   90.00
#
_symmetry.space_group_name_H-M   'P 1'
#
loop_
_entity.id
_entity.type
_entity.pdbx_description
1 polymer ?
#
loop_
_entity_poly.entity_id
_entity_poly.type
_entity_poly.pdbx_seq_one_letter_code
_entity_poly.pdbx_strand_id
1 'polypeptide(L)'
;MPLDPKAKALLDMTAAGPEPDWSRVTITEYRAGTAAQTLPPSTEALASIEDRVIPGPGGDLRVRVYRPALIARLPATLFFHGGGFVACGLDSHDNICRRLSRLSGSVVISVEYRLAPESPFPAAVDDASTALAWVRREALALGIDPRRLALAGDSAGGNLAAVTAQQDRGRDLRHQLLLYPALDPSCTAGSFREYGDAGYLLTTGMMRWFWDQYLPDPRAATDPRAAPPHALELHGVPSATIITAECDPLRDEGEAYAAALERAGVRVRLRRVPGMFHGFASLLGFLEQADRAVADGARALQQAFEENA
;
A
#
# COMPACT_ATOMS: atom_id res chain seq x y z
N MET A 1 1.63 24.42 1.59
CA MET A 1 1.17 24.85 2.94
C MET A 1 2.11 24.34 4.01
N PRO A 2 2.14 24.90 5.21
CA PRO A 2 2.97 24.35 6.30
C PRO A 2 2.43 22.95 6.70
N LEU A 3 3.34 22.11 7.23
CA LEU A 3 2.96 20.85 7.88
C LEU A 3 1.88 21.08 8.96
N ASP A 4 1.01 20.11 9.13
CA ASP A 4 0.15 20.04 10.30
C ASP A 4 1.02 20.11 11.58
N PRO A 5 0.65 20.90 12.59
CA PRO A 5 1.47 21.08 13.79
C PRO A 5 1.82 19.78 14.52
N LYS A 6 0.90 18.80 14.58
CA LYS A 6 1.16 17.50 15.18
C LYS A 6 2.08 16.66 14.31
N ALA A 7 1.88 16.69 12.97
CA ALA A 7 2.76 16.03 12.03
C ALA A 7 4.19 16.56 12.14
N LYS A 8 4.33 17.91 12.26
CA LYS A 8 5.63 18.53 12.47
C LYS A 8 6.28 18.08 13.79
N ALA A 9 5.53 18.08 14.87
CA ALA A 9 6.05 17.65 16.16
C ALA A 9 6.56 16.19 16.15
N LEU A 10 5.86 15.30 15.46
CA LEU A 10 6.29 13.91 15.28
C LEU A 10 7.58 13.82 14.44
N LEU A 11 7.68 14.57 13.34
CA LEU A 11 8.90 14.62 12.54
C LEU A 11 10.07 15.17 13.34
N ASP A 12 9.88 16.25 14.10
CA ASP A 12 10.92 16.83 14.97
C ASP A 12 11.44 15.83 16.02
N MET A 13 10.56 14.93 16.51
CA MET A 13 10.95 13.87 17.45
C MET A 13 11.72 12.72 16.77
N THR A 14 11.46 12.46 15.50
CA THR A 14 12.10 11.37 14.74
C THR A 14 13.33 11.83 13.98
N ALA A 15 13.49 13.13 13.74
CA ALA A 15 14.63 13.75 13.05
C ALA A 15 15.91 13.72 13.92
N ALA A 16 16.41 12.51 14.18
CA ALA A 16 17.61 12.28 14.99
C ALA A 16 18.90 12.36 14.14
N GLY A 17 19.20 13.52 13.57
CA GLY A 17 20.47 13.75 12.89
C GLY A 17 20.40 13.90 11.36
N PRO A 18 21.55 14.01 10.70
CA PRO A 18 21.62 14.11 9.24
C PRO A 18 21.14 12.82 8.56
N GLU A 19 20.70 12.95 7.32
CA GLU A 19 20.36 11.80 6.49
C GLU A 19 21.53 10.80 6.46
N PRO A 20 21.28 9.49 6.64
CA PRO A 20 22.32 8.49 6.60
C PRO A 20 22.92 8.38 5.19
N ASP A 21 24.18 7.98 5.11
CA ASP A 21 24.78 7.54 3.85
C ASP A 21 24.15 6.20 3.44
N TRP A 22 23.15 6.25 2.54
CA TRP A 22 22.38 5.08 2.11
C TRP A 22 23.25 3.98 1.48
N SER A 23 24.42 4.33 0.94
CA SER A 23 25.37 3.33 0.41
C SER A 23 25.96 2.41 1.50
N ARG A 24 25.86 2.83 2.76
CA ARG A 24 26.40 2.13 3.94
C ARG A 24 25.34 1.51 4.84
N VAL A 25 24.06 1.83 4.62
CA VAL A 25 22.94 1.26 5.39
C VAL A 25 22.73 -0.18 4.99
N THR A 26 22.80 -1.07 5.96
CA THR A 26 22.49 -2.49 5.72
C THR A 26 20.99 -2.77 5.86
N ILE A 27 20.50 -3.79 5.16
CA ILE A 27 19.11 -4.25 5.27
C ILE A 27 18.76 -4.62 6.72
N THR A 28 19.67 -5.26 7.43
CA THR A 28 19.46 -5.67 8.84
C THR A 28 19.27 -4.46 9.74
N GLU A 29 20.08 -3.43 9.62
CA GLU A 29 19.95 -2.18 10.39
C GLU A 29 18.65 -1.46 10.06
N TYR A 30 18.32 -1.35 8.77
CA TYR A 30 17.09 -0.70 8.34
C TYR A 30 15.85 -1.41 8.90
N ARG A 31 15.79 -2.74 8.78
CA ARG A 31 14.68 -3.55 9.31
C ARG A 31 14.56 -3.47 10.84
N ALA A 32 15.69 -3.47 11.54
CA ALA A 32 15.70 -3.31 13.00
C ALA A 32 15.15 -1.93 13.43
N GLY A 33 15.56 -0.86 12.73
CA GLY A 33 15.04 0.48 12.96
C GLY A 33 13.53 0.61 12.69
N THR A 34 13.06 0.03 11.60
CA THR A 34 11.64 0.02 11.23
C THR A 34 10.81 -0.80 12.24
N ALA A 35 11.30 -1.96 12.65
CA ALA A 35 10.62 -2.80 13.65
C ALA A 35 10.49 -2.10 15.01
N ALA A 36 11.52 -1.34 15.43
CA ALA A 36 11.49 -0.56 16.66
C ALA A 36 10.46 0.59 16.64
N GLN A 37 10.05 1.04 15.46
CA GLN A 37 9.03 2.09 15.26
C GLN A 37 7.62 1.52 15.06
N THR A 38 7.45 0.20 14.99
CA THR A 38 6.14 -0.43 14.85
C THR A 38 5.28 -0.10 16.06
N LEU A 39 4.11 0.48 15.80
CA LEU A 39 3.14 0.79 16.85
C LEU A 39 2.57 -0.49 17.46
N PRO A 40 2.21 -0.47 18.75
CA PRO A 40 1.53 -1.61 19.36
C PRO A 40 0.21 -1.91 18.63
N PRO A 41 -0.24 -3.18 18.62
CA PRO A 41 -1.49 -3.56 17.99
C PRO A 41 -2.67 -2.73 18.47
N SER A 42 -3.57 -2.38 17.57
CA SER A 42 -4.80 -1.66 17.89
C SER A 42 -5.69 -2.49 18.82
N THR A 43 -6.37 -1.81 19.74
CA THR A 43 -7.46 -2.41 20.55
C THR A 43 -8.78 -2.50 19.78
N GLU A 44 -8.81 -2.14 18.51
CA GLU A 44 -10.02 -2.15 17.69
C GLU A 44 -10.53 -3.59 17.52
N ALA A 45 -11.73 -3.86 18.06
CA ALA A 45 -12.29 -5.19 18.08
C ALA A 45 -12.84 -5.60 16.70
N LEU A 46 -12.51 -6.81 16.30
CA LEU A 46 -13.09 -7.52 15.14
C LEU A 46 -13.64 -8.86 15.58
N ALA A 47 -14.47 -9.47 14.75
CA ALA A 47 -15.06 -10.79 15.05
C ALA A 47 -14.02 -11.91 15.11
N SER A 48 -13.03 -11.89 14.22
CA SER A 48 -11.82 -12.73 14.32
C SER A 48 -10.64 -12.12 13.60
N ILE A 49 -9.42 -12.52 14.02
CA ILE A 49 -8.15 -12.27 13.35
C ILE A 49 -7.39 -13.57 13.37
N GLU A 50 -6.95 -14.03 12.21
CA GLU A 50 -6.31 -15.32 12.06
C GLU A 50 -5.11 -15.23 11.12
N ASP A 51 -3.96 -15.76 11.55
CA ASP A 51 -2.82 -15.97 10.66
C ASP A 51 -3.00 -17.30 9.94
N ARG A 52 -2.74 -17.30 8.64
CA ARG A 52 -2.80 -18.49 7.78
C ARG A 52 -1.54 -18.57 6.93
N VAL A 53 -1.22 -19.79 6.53
CA VAL A 53 -0.17 -20.08 5.56
C VAL A 53 -0.84 -20.63 4.31
N ILE A 54 -0.49 -20.06 3.17
CA ILE A 54 -1.01 -20.44 1.85
C ILE A 54 0.15 -20.85 0.93
N PRO A 55 -0.07 -21.72 -0.04
CA PRO A 55 0.94 -22.02 -1.04
C PRO A 55 1.31 -20.78 -1.85
N GLY A 56 2.56 -20.38 -1.84
CA GLY A 56 3.11 -19.26 -2.62
C GLY A 56 4.09 -19.76 -3.69
N PRO A 57 4.47 -18.92 -4.66
CA PRO A 57 5.37 -19.29 -5.74
C PRO A 57 6.82 -19.50 -5.29
N GLY A 58 7.18 -18.98 -4.12
CA GLY A 58 8.51 -19.17 -3.51
C GLY A 58 8.50 -20.07 -2.27
N GLY A 59 7.41 -20.77 -1.99
CA GLY A 59 7.19 -21.55 -0.77
C GLY A 59 5.97 -21.07 0.00
N ASP A 60 6.00 -21.20 1.31
CA ASP A 60 4.91 -20.76 2.18
C ASP A 60 4.75 -19.23 2.16
N LEU A 61 3.52 -18.76 1.94
CA LEU A 61 3.15 -17.35 1.97
C LEU A 61 2.20 -17.11 3.15
N ARG A 62 2.62 -16.29 4.11
CA ARG A 62 1.78 -15.96 5.26
C ARG A 62 0.78 -14.87 4.91
N VAL A 63 -0.43 -15.01 5.42
CA VAL A 63 -1.48 -13.98 5.32
C VAL A 63 -2.18 -13.84 6.67
N ARG A 64 -2.67 -12.64 6.97
CA ARG A 64 -3.52 -12.39 8.14
C ARG A 64 -4.90 -11.97 7.69
N VAL A 65 -5.92 -12.68 8.17
CA VAL A 65 -7.33 -12.50 7.82
C VAL A 65 -8.03 -11.75 8.95
N TYR A 66 -8.49 -10.54 8.67
CA TYR A 66 -9.25 -9.68 9.58
C TYR A 66 -10.72 -9.73 9.21
N ARG A 67 -11.56 -10.22 10.10
CA ARG A 67 -12.98 -10.40 9.85
C ARG A 67 -13.83 -9.45 10.70
N PRO A 68 -14.63 -8.56 10.09
CA PRO A 68 -15.41 -7.58 10.85
C PRO A 68 -16.66 -8.20 11.51
N ALA A 69 -17.24 -9.26 10.93
CA ALA A 69 -18.44 -9.94 11.43
C ALA A 69 -18.42 -11.43 11.08
N LEU A 70 -19.09 -12.28 11.89
CA LEU A 70 -19.23 -13.72 11.64
C LEU A 70 -20.45 -14.00 10.75
N ILE A 71 -20.52 -13.37 9.60
CA ILE A 71 -21.56 -13.61 8.57
C ILE A 71 -20.92 -14.11 7.28
N ALA A 72 -21.71 -14.83 6.49
CA ALA A 72 -21.25 -15.34 5.21
C ALA A 72 -21.33 -14.29 4.10
N ARG A 73 -20.54 -14.48 3.03
CA ARG A 73 -20.53 -13.66 1.82
C ARG A 73 -20.19 -12.19 2.05
N LEU A 74 -19.24 -11.93 2.93
CA LEU A 74 -18.66 -10.60 3.06
C LEU A 74 -17.84 -10.23 1.81
N PRO A 75 -17.77 -8.94 1.42
CA PRO A 75 -16.75 -8.51 0.47
C PRO A 75 -15.36 -8.71 1.06
N ALA A 76 -14.33 -8.70 0.20
CA ALA A 76 -12.96 -8.80 0.68
C ALA A 76 -12.00 -7.82 0.02
N THR A 77 -11.02 -7.38 0.79
CA THR A 77 -9.94 -6.50 0.37
C THR A 77 -8.61 -7.17 0.66
N LEU A 78 -7.80 -7.43 -0.38
CA LEU A 78 -6.41 -7.81 -0.17
C LEU A 78 -5.61 -6.55 0.09
N PHE A 79 -4.80 -6.59 1.15
CA PHE A 79 -3.95 -5.47 1.55
C PHE A 79 -2.47 -5.85 1.43
N PHE A 80 -1.70 -4.99 0.76
CA PHE A 80 -0.26 -5.09 0.65
C PHE A 80 0.37 -3.95 1.44
N HIS A 81 1.26 -4.30 2.36
CA HIS A 81 1.91 -3.32 3.24
C HIS A 81 2.99 -2.50 2.53
N GLY A 82 3.26 -1.28 3.04
CA GLY A 82 4.40 -0.48 2.65
C GLY A 82 5.73 -1.01 3.18
N GLY A 83 6.78 -0.19 3.08
CA GLY A 83 8.12 -0.53 3.57
C GLY A 83 9.17 -0.68 2.47
N GLY A 84 8.97 -0.01 1.33
CA GLY A 84 9.95 0.07 0.23
C GLY A 84 10.29 -1.28 -0.40
N PHE A 85 9.42 -2.27 -0.32
CA PHE A 85 9.64 -3.67 -0.74
C PHE A 85 10.70 -4.41 0.08
N VAL A 86 11.31 -3.79 1.09
CA VAL A 86 12.45 -4.34 1.85
C VAL A 86 12.17 -4.60 3.31
N ALA A 87 11.14 -3.99 3.87
CA ALA A 87 10.81 -4.05 5.29
C ALA A 87 9.29 -4.10 5.54
N CYS A 88 8.91 -4.13 6.81
CA CYS A 88 7.52 -4.25 7.27
C CYS A 88 6.94 -5.66 7.07
N GLY A 89 5.67 -5.83 7.44
CA GLY A 89 4.97 -7.10 7.39
C GLY A 89 3.59 -7.01 8.03
N LEU A 90 3.03 -8.14 8.44
CA LEU A 90 1.68 -8.22 9.01
C LEU A 90 1.51 -7.35 10.27
N ASP A 91 2.51 -7.34 11.15
CA ASP A 91 2.40 -6.64 12.44
C ASP A 91 2.52 -5.11 12.30
N SER A 92 3.34 -4.62 11.38
CA SER A 92 3.53 -3.19 11.17
C SER A 92 2.28 -2.49 10.62
N HIS A 93 1.40 -3.23 9.93
CA HIS A 93 0.19 -2.69 9.30
C HIS A 93 -1.11 -3.24 9.92
N ASP A 94 -1.01 -3.91 11.08
CA ASP A 94 -2.16 -4.46 11.80
C ASP A 94 -3.24 -3.40 12.08
N ASN A 95 -2.83 -2.20 12.50
CA ASN A 95 -3.74 -1.11 12.84
C ASN A 95 -4.55 -0.61 11.63
N ILE A 96 -3.92 -0.46 10.47
CA ILE A 96 -4.58 -0.05 9.22
C ILE A 96 -5.55 -1.15 8.78
N CYS A 97 -5.13 -2.41 8.79
CA CYS A 97 -5.95 -3.54 8.36
C CYS A 97 -7.19 -3.72 9.23
N ARG A 98 -7.06 -3.60 10.56
CA ARG A 98 -8.20 -3.62 11.49
C ARG A 98 -9.18 -2.50 11.19
N ARG A 99 -8.69 -1.26 11.07
CA ARG A 99 -9.49 -0.08 10.79
C ARG A 99 -10.21 -0.21 9.44
N LEU A 100 -9.53 -0.63 8.39
CA LEU A 100 -10.13 -0.87 7.08
C LEU A 100 -11.21 -1.94 7.14
N SER A 101 -10.92 -3.09 7.79
CA SER A 101 -11.90 -4.18 7.93
C SER A 101 -13.16 -3.71 8.63
N ARG A 102 -13.03 -3.06 9.79
CA ARG A 102 -14.17 -2.58 10.57
C ARG A 102 -15.01 -1.55 9.84
N LEU A 103 -14.38 -0.56 9.21
CA LEU A 103 -15.10 0.56 8.59
C LEU A 103 -15.66 0.24 7.21
N SER A 104 -15.00 -0.62 6.42
CA SER A 104 -15.52 -1.03 5.11
C SER A 104 -16.52 -2.19 5.19
N GLY A 105 -16.59 -2.89 6.33
CA GLY A 105 -17.37 -4.12 6.45
C GLY A 105 -16.84 -5.29 5.61
N SER A 106 -15.61 -5.19 5.09
CA SER A 106 -14.97 -6.24 4.30
C SER A 106 -14.03 -7.10 5.13
N VAL A 107 -13.86 -8.36 4.74
CA VAL A 107 -12.72 -9.16 5.21
C VAL A 107 -11.46 -8.55 4.61
N VAL A 108 -10.51 -8.10 5.46
CA VAL A 108 -9.21 -7.66 4.99
C VAL A 108 -8.23 -8.82 5.08
N ILE A 109 -7.47 -9.07 4.02
CA ILE A 109 -6.45 -10.11 3.96
C ILE A 109 -5.11 -9.43 3.70
N SER A 110 -4.31 -9.26 4.75
CA SER A 110 -2.96 -8.72 4.65
C SER A 110 -2.00 -9.80 4.19
N VAL A 111 -1.15 -9.48 3.23
CA VAL A 111 -0.22 -10.43 2.59
C VAL A 111 1.21 -10.11 3.02
N GLU A 112 1.91 -11.09 3.60
CA GLU A 112 3.34 -10.99 3.93
C GLU A 112 4.17 -11.42 2.71
N TYR A 113 4.16 -10.59 1.68
CA TYR A 113 4.89 -10.86 0.45
C TYR A 113 6.41 -10.89 0.67
N ARG A 114 7.13 -11.64 -0.16
CA ARG A 114 8.60 -11.75 -0.10
C ARG A 114 9.26 -10.41 -0.32
N LEU A 115 10.29 -10.15 0.49
CA LEU A 115 11.00 -8.87 0.51
C LEU A 115 12.33 -8.94 -0.25
N ALA A 116 12.71 -7.82 -0.84
CA ALA A 116 14.03 -7.58 -1.37
C ALA A 116 15.02 -7.26 -0.23
N PRO A 117 16.32 -7.47 -0.41
CA PRO A 117 17.00 -8.00 -1.61
C PRO A 117 16.99 -9.53 -1.71
N GLU A 118 16.54 -10.26 -0.69
CA GLU A 118 16.55 -11.72 -0.70
C GLU A 118 15.65 -12.30 -1.80
N SER A 119 14.56 -11.59 -2.09
CA SER A 119 13.62 -11.94 -3.15
C SER A 119 13.25 -10.68 -3.94
N PRO A 120 14.12 -10.24 -4.87
CA PRO A 120 13.90 -9.02 -5.64
C PRO A 120 12.73 -9.17 -6.62
N PHE A 121 12.42 -8.12 -7.35
CA PHE A 121 11.45 -8.15 -8.45
C PHE A 121 11.69 -9.35 -9.39
N PRO A 122 10.63 -10.09 -9.78
CA PRO A 122 9.22 -9.82 -9.55
C PRO A 122 8.57 -10.58 -8.35
N ALA A 123 9.35 -11.08 -7.39
CA ALA A 123 8.86 -12.00 -6.35
C ALA A 123 7.63 -11.49 -5.59
N ALA A 124 7.61 -10.23 -5.16
CA ALA A 124 6.48 -9.63 -4.46
C ALA A 124 5.22 -9.52 -5.34
N VAL A 125 5.40 -9.26 -6.63
CA VAL A 125 4.29 -9.22 -7.62
C VAL A 125 3.68 -10.59 -7.82
N ASP A 126 4.52 -11.63 -7.90
CA ASP A 126 4.07 -13.01 -8.04
C ASP A 126 3.30 -13.46 -6.78
N ASP A 127 3.76 -13.07 -5.59
CA ASP A 127 3.07 -13.35 -4.33
C ASP A 127 1.72 -12.64 -4.27
N ALA A 128 1.64 -11.37 -4.67
CA ALA A 128 0.40 -10.60 -4.70
C ALA A 128 -0.64 -11.23 -5.63
N SER A 129 -0.23 -11.62 -6.83
CA SER A 129 -1.08 -12.30 -7.81
C SER A 129 -1.54 -13.67 -7.32
N THR A 130 -0.64 -14.41 -6.64
CA THR A 130 -0.95 -15.72 -6.05
C THR A 130 -1.94 -15.59 -4.89
N ALA A 131 -1.79 -14.59 -4.04
CA ALA A 131 -2.71 -14.32 -2.94
C ALA A 131 -4.12 -13.99 -3.47
N LEU A 132 -4.24 -13.19 -4.54
CA LEU A 132 -5.52 -12.89 -5.18
C LEU A 132 -6.16 -14.16 -5.76
N ALA A 133 -5.39 -14.99 -6.46
CA ALA A 133 -5.86 -16.26 -7.00
C ALA A 133 -6.33 -17.22 -5.89
N TRP A 134 -5.60 -17.27 -4.77
CA TRP A 134 -5.99 -18.05 -3.60
C TRP A 134 -7.30 -17.57 -2.99
N VAL A 135 -7.48 -16.27 -2.78
CA VAL A 135 -8.73 -15.70 -2.23
C VAL A 135 -9.92 -16.07 -3.12
N ARG A 136 -9.79 -16.00 -4.43
CA ARG A 136 -10.86 -16.41 -5.37
C ARG A 136 -11.21 -17.87 -5.25
N ARG A 137 -10.20 -18.75 -5.20
CA ARG A 137 -10.39 -20.18 -5.09
C ARG A 137 -11.04 -20.58 -3.76
N GLU A 138 -10.62 -19.98 -2.67
CA GLU A 138 -11.07 -20.31 -1.32
C GLU A 138 -12.23 -19.42 -0.82
N ALA A 139 -12.79 -18.58 -1.67
CA ALA A 139 -13.77 -17.57 -1.28
C ALA A 139 -14.92 -18.14 -0.44
N LEU A 140 -15.49 -19.28 -0.82
CA LEU A 140 -16.57 -19.92 -0.09
C LEU A 140 -16.14 -20.40 1.30
N ALA A 141 -14.97 -21.04 1.40
CA ALA A 141 -14.40 -21.50 2.67
C ALA A 141 -14.02 -20.32 3.58
N LEU A 142 -13.63 -19.21 2.98
CA LEU A 142 -13.37 -17.95 3.68
C LEU A 142 -14.65 -17.16 4.02
N GLY A 143 -15.84 -17.59 3.60
CA GLY A 143 -17.08 -16.83 3.79
C GLY A 143 -17.08 -15.49 3.04
N ILE A 144 -16.39 -15.42 1.90
CA ILE A 144 -16.22 -14.24 1.05
C ILE A 144 -17.10 -14.36 -0.19
N ASP A 145 -17.63 -13.26 -0.69
CA ASP A 145 -18.21 -13.19 -2.03
C ASP A 145 -17.13 -12.92 -3.07
N PRO A 146 -16.77 -13.88 -3.94
CA PRO A 146 -15.71 -13.72 -4.93
C PRO A 146 -15.97 -12.62 -5.97
N ARG A 147 -17.21 -12.14 -6.09
CA ARG A 147 -17.58 -11.05 -6.99
C ARG A 147 -17.39 -9.67 -6.36
N ARG A 148 -17.05 -9.59 -5.08
CA ARG A 148 -16.84 -8.35 -4.32
C ARG A 148 -15.45 -8.31 -3.73
N LEU A 149 -14.45 -8.27 -4.61
CA LEU A 149 -13.03 -8.20 -4.25
C LEU A 149 -12.45 -6.83 -4.60
N ALA A 150 -11.58 -6.33 -3.75
CA ALA A 150 -10.80 -5.12 -3.95
C ALA A 150 -9.35 -5.34 -3.55
N LEU A 151 -8.48 -4.44 -4.01
CA LEU A 151 -7.08 -4.39 -3.62
C LEU A 151 -6.82 -3.10 -2.85
N ALA A 152 -5.92 -3.15 -1.90
CA ALA A 152 -5.48 -1.97 -1.16
C ALA A 152 -3.99 -2.09 -0.82
N GLY A 153 -3.33 -0.97 -0.65
CA GLY A 153 -1.96 -0.94 -0.17
C GLY A 153 -1.46 0.48 0.00
N ASP A 154 -0.39 0.61 0.75
CA ASP A 154 0.28 1.87 0.99
C ASP A 154 1.72 1.85 0.49
N SER A 155 2.23 2.97 -0.03
CA SER A 155 3.61 3.10 -0.51
C SER A 155 3.99 1.98 -1.52
N ALA A 156 5.00 1.16 -1.22
CA ALA A 156 5.36 -0.03 -2.02
C ALA A 156 4.18 -1.02 -2.16
N GLY A 157 3.37 -1.19 -1.12
CA GLY A 157 2.14 -2.00 -1.20
C GLY A 157 1.08 -1.39 -2.10
N GLY A 158 1.02 -0.06 -2.19
CA GLY A 158 0.21 0.66 -3.17
C GLY A 158 0.64 0.37 -4.61
N ASN A 159 1.94 0.22 -4.86
CA ASN A 159 2.47 -0.26 -6.13
C ASN A 159 1.94 -1.68 -6.44
N LEU A 160 2.13 -2.62 -5.50
CA LEU A 160 1.68 -4.01 -5.68
C LEU A 160 0.17 -4.10 -5.94
N ALA A 161 -0.64 -3.27 -5.26
CA ALA A 161 -2.08 -3.20 -5.51
C ALA A 161 -2.38 -2.70 -6.93
N ALA A 162 -1.70 -1.64 -7.39
CA ALA A 162 -1.87 -1.08 -8.74
C ALA A 162 -1.45 -2.09 -9.82
N VAL A 163 -0.28 -2.72 -9.67
CA VAL A 163 0.21 -3.75 -10.60
C VAL A 163 -0.73 -4.94 -10.67
N THR A 164 -1.16 -5.46 -9.51
CA THR A 164 -2.09 -6.60 -9.47
C THR A 164 -3.43 -6.24 -10.10
N ALA A 165 -3.94 -5.01 -9.89
CA ALA A 165 -5.14 -4.53 -10.54
C ALA A 165 -5.02 -4.45 -12.07
N GLN A 166 -3.86 -4.01 -12.57
CA GLN A 166 -3.58 -3.98 -14.03
C GLN A 166 -3.49 -5.37 -14.64
N GLN A 167 -2.82 -6.31 -13.96
CA GLN A 167 -2.72 -7.71 -14.44
C GLN A 167 -4.07 -8.43 -14.45
N ASP A 168 -4.97 -8.01 -13.55
CA ASP A 168 -6.31 -8.59 -13.40
C ASP A 168 -7.41 -7.84 -14.16
N ARG A 169 -7.07 -6.83 -14.95
CA ARG A 169 -8.03 -5.99 -15.69
C ARG A 169 -9.05 -6.83 -16.47
N GLY A 170 -10.28 -6.32 -16.52
CA GLY A 170 -11.40 -7.00 -17.17
C GLY A 170 -11.95 -8.20 -16.41
N ARG A 171 -11.45 -8.45 -15.18
CA ARG A 171 -12.00 -9.44 -14.24
C ARG A 171 -12.71 -8.73 -13.09
N ASP A 172 -13.32 -9.48 -12.18
CA ASP A 172 -14.31 -8.97 -11.22
C ASP A 172 -13.76 -8.17 -10.02
N LEU A 173 -12.59 -7.52 -10.14
CA LEU A 173 -12.13 -6.57 -9.12
C LEU A 173 -12.99 -5.30 -9.15
N ARG A 174 -13.49 -4.89 -7.97
CA ARG A 174 -14.38 -3.73 -7.83
C ARG A 174 -13.63 -2.42 -7.66
N HIS A 175 -12.51 -2.44 -6.93
CA HIS A 175 -11.81 -1.24 -6.55
C HIS A 175 -10.33 -1.48 -6.24
N GLN A 176 -9.53 -0.41 -6.33
CA GLN A 176 -8.19 -0.33 -5.78
C GLN A 176 -8.07 0.92 -4.90
N LEU A 177 -7.61 0.74 -3.66
CA LEU A 177 -7.31 1.81 -2.71
C LEU A 177 -5.80 1.95 -2.58
N LEU A 178 -5.25 3.06 -3.08
CA LEU A 178 -3.81 3.32 -3.12
C LEU A 178 -3.48 4.49 -2.18
N LEU A 179 -2.75 4.20 -1.11
CA LEU A 179 -2.31 5.21 -0.16
C LEU A 179 -0.87 5.62 -0.52
N TYR A 180 -0.67 6.86 -0.92
CA TYR A 180 0.61 7.45 -1.32
C TYR A 180 1.54 6.45 -2.07
N PRO A 181 1.07 5.84 -3.17
CA PRO A 181 1.75 4.71 -3.79
C PRO A 181 3.10 5.10 -4.41
N ALA A 182 4.11 4.22 -4.29
CA ALA A 182 5.41 4.35 -4.97
C ALA A 182 5.32 3.74 -6.36
N LEU A 183 5.37 4.54 -7.42
CA LEU A 183 5.01 4.09 -8.76
C LEU A 183 6.12 4.26 -9.81
N ASP A 184 7.08 5.16 -9.59
CA ASP A 184 8.11 5.49 -10.59
C ASP A 184 9.53 5.39 -10.01
N PRO A 185 10.31 4.38 -10.45
CA PRO A 185 11.70 4.21 -10.01
C PRO A 185 12.63 5.36 -10.39
N SER A 186 12.24 6.24 -11.31
CA SER A 186 13.09 7.36 -11.74
C SER A 186 13.35 8.39 -10.64
N CYS A 187 12.45 8.52 -9.67
CA CYS A 187 12.49 9.51 -8.59
C CYS A 187 12.72 10.94 -9.12
N THR A 188 12.07 11.33 -10.23
CA THR A 188 12.30 12.61 -10.91
C THR A 188 11.14 13.58 -10.90
N ALA A 189 9.99 13.19 -10.37
CA ALA A 189 8.81 14.04 -10.26
C ALA A 189 9.09 15.35 -9.51
N GLY A 190 8.25 16.36 -9.71
CA GLY A 190 8.41 17.69 -9.08
C GLY A 190 8.46 17.63 -7.56
N SER A 191 7.63 16.78 -6.96
CA SER A 191 7.57 16.56 -5.52
C SER A 191 8.86 15.99 -4.92
N PHE A 192 9.68 15.25 -5.66
CA PHE A 192 11.01 14.85 -5.20
C PHE A 192 11.94 16.05 -5.00
N ARG A 193 11.89 17.04 -5.90
CA ARG A 193 12.68 18.29 -5.76
C ARG A 193 12.16 19.16 -4.62
N GLU A 194 10.86 19.11 -4.36
CA GLU A 194 10.22 19.93 -3.34
C GLU A 194 10.38 19.34 -1.94
N TYR A 195 10.25 18.02 -1.79
CA TYR A 195 10.16 17.35 -0.49
C TYR A 195 11.23 16.28 -0.24
N GLY A 196 11.94 15.84 -1.27
CA GLY A 196 12.85 14.68 -1.17
C GLY A 196 14.07 14.90 -0.26
N ASP A 197 14.47 16.16 -0.02
CA ASP A 197 15.59 16.48 0.86
C ASP A 197 15.18 17.48 1.96
N ALA A 198 13.87 17.61 2.20
CA ALA A 198 13.32 18.62 3.12
C ALA A 198 13.07 18.11 4.55
N GLY A 199 13.53 16.90 4.90
CA GLY A 199 13.40 16.33 6.24
C GLY A 199 12.00 15.79 6.57
N TYR A 200 11.22 15.39 5.56
CA TYR A 200 9.86 14.86 5.71
C TYR A 200 9.81 13.32 5.74
N LEU A 201 10.62 12.67 6.54
CA LEU A 201 10.73 11.23 6.77
C LEU A 201 11.25 10.46 5.54
N LEU A 202 10.54 10.49 4.42
CA LEU A 202 10.95 9.86 3.17
C LEU A 202 11.83 10.80 2.36
N THR A 203 13.03 10.34 1.99
CA THR A 203 14.00 11.14 1.22
C THR A 203 14.19 10.56 -0.18
N THR A 204 14.75 11.37 -1.09
CA THR A 204 15.15 10.92 -2.42
C THR A 204 16.21 9.81 -2.32
N GLY A 205 17.18 9.95 -1.40
CA GLY A 205 18.22 8.96 -1.15
C GLY A 205 17.63 7.62 -0.71
N MET A 206 16.69 7.66 0.26
CA MET A 206 15.98 6.48 0.74
C MET A 206 15.18 5.79 -0.37
N MET A 207 14.44 6.55 -1.19
CA MET A 207 13.66 5.96 -2.29
C MET A 207 14.54 5.29 -3.33
N ARG A 208 15.65 5.91 -3.72
CA ARG A 208 16.61 5.29 -4.64
C ARG A 208 17.18 4.00 -4.06
N TRP A 209 17.57 4.02 -2.78
CA TRP A 209 18.06 2.82 -2.10
C TRP A 209 17.02 1.69 -2.11
N PHE A 210 15.72 1.97 -1.87
CA PHE A 210 14.66 0.98 -1.99
C PHE A 210 14.56 0.37 -3.38
N TRP A 211 14.55 1.23 -4.40
CA TRP A 211 14.47 0.78 -5.78
C TRP A 211 15.70 -0.05 -6.20
N ASP A 212 16.90 0.31 -5.74
CA ASP A 212 18.12 -0.46 -5.99
C ASP A 212 18.06 -1.86 -5.36
N GLN A 213 17.46 -2.01 -4.18
CA GLN A 213 17.24 -3.31 -3.56
C GLN A 213 16.19 -4.13 -4.32
N TYR A 214 15.12 -3.48 -4.76
CA TYR A 214 13.98 -4.16 -5.39
C TYR A 214 14.24 -4.50 -6.86
N LEU A 215 14.92 -3.63 -7.61
CA LEU A 215 15.21 -3.73 -9.04
C LEU A 215 16.72 -3.86 -9.30
N PRO A 216 17.36 -5.00 -9.02
CA PRO A 216 18.79 -5.17 -9.25
C PRO A 216 19.15 -5.11 -10.75
N ASP A 217 18.20 -5.36 -11.65
CA ASP A 217 18.34 -5.12 -13.08
C ASP A 217 17.70 -3.78 -13.46
N PRO A 218 18.49 -2.74 -13.82
CA PRO A 218 17.95 -1.43 -14.19
C PRO A 218 16.96 -1.45 -15.36
N ARG A 219 17.00 -2.47 -16.21
CA ARG A 219 16.03 -2.64 -17.32
C ARG A 219 14.60 -2.87 -16.82
N ALA A 220 14.44 -3.38 -15.60
CA ALA A 220 13.12 -3.56 -14.97
C ALA A 220 12.47 -2.23 -14.56
N ALA A 221 13.19 -1.12 -14.54
CA ALA A 221 12.65 0.18 -14.15
C ALA A 221 11.51 0.69 -15.07
N THR A 222 11.39 0.14 -16.27
CA THR A 222 10.30 0.43 -17.22
C THR A 222 9.34 -0.74 -17.42
N ASP A 223 9.53 -1.84 -16.69
CA ASP A 223 8.56 -2.95 -16.70
C ASP A 223 7.27 -2.49 -15.99
N PRO A 224 6.08 -2.56 -16.64
CA PRO A 224 4.83 -2.13 -16.03
C PRO A 224 4.45 -2.92 -14.76
N ARG A 225 5.08 -4.07 -14.51
CA ARG A 225 4.92 -4.83 -13.27
C ARG A 225 5.74 -4.28 -12.11
N ALA A 226 6.74 -3.43 -12.39
CA ALA A 226 7.50 -2.69 -11.39
C ALA A 226 7.03 -1.23 -11.30
N ALA A 227 6.77 -0.62 -12.45
CA ALA A 227 6.40 0.77 -12.62
C ALA A 227 5.06 0.90 -13.35
N PRO A 228 3.92 0.83 -12.63
CA PRO A 228 2.56 0.84 -13.20
C PRO A 228 2.28 1.93 -14.24
N PRO A 229 2.84 3.15 -14.14
CA PRO A 229 2.64 4.19 -15.16
C PRO A 229 3.17 3.84 -16.57
N HIS A 230 4.06 2.86 -16.70
CA HIS A 230 4.56 2.38 -17.99
C HIS A 230 3.64 1.36 -18.68
N ALA A 231 2.50 1.02 -18.09
CA ALA A 231 1.52 0.16 -18.74
C ALA A 231 0.98 0.82 -20.01
N LEU A 232 1.02 0.08 -21.12
CA LEU A 232 0.55 0.56 -22.44
C LEU A 232 -0.96 0.81 -22.46
N GLU A 233 -1.68 0.13 -21.59
CA GLU A 233 -3.14 0.16 -21.59
C GLU A 233 -3.68 0.02 -20.16
N LEU A 234 -4.47 1.03 -19.75
CA LEU A 234 -5.13 1.09 -18.45
C LEU A 234 -6.66 0.90 -18.54
N HIS A 235 -7.20 0.72 -19.75
CA HIS A 235 -8.64 0.45 -19.90
C HIS A 235 -9.01 -0.89 -19.24
N GLY A 236 -10.16 -0.90 -18.53
CA GLY A 236 -10.65 -2.10 -17.84
C GLY A 236 -9.98 -2.40 -16.49
N VAL A 237 -9.09 -1.53 -16.02
CA VAL A 237 -8.60 -1.55 -14.64
C VAL A 237 -9.74 -1.13 -13.70
N PRO A 238 -9.90 -1.72 -12.51
CA PRO A 238 -10.97 -1.37 -11.58
C PRO A 238 -10.91 0.09 -11.14
N SER A 239 -12.06 0.64 -10.70
CA SER A 239 -12.12 1.99 -10.14
C SER A 239 -11.08 2.19 -9.04
N ALA A 240 -10.58 3.43 -8.87
CA ALA A 240 -9.50 3.73 -7.96
C ALA A 240 -9.85 4.84 -6.95
N THR A 241 -9.38 4.69 -5.72
CA THR A 241 -9.22 5.81 -4.79
C THR A 241 -7.74 5.95 -4.50
N ILE A 242 -7.16 7.12 -4.80
CA ILE A 242 -5.76 7.43 -4.59
C ILE A 242 -5.69 8.55 -3.55
N ILE A 243 -4.99 8.29 -2.45
CA ILE A 243 -4.80 9.25 -1.37
C ILE A 243 -3.31 9.59 -1.31
N THR A 244 -2.96 10.85 -1.57
CA THR A 244 -1.59 11.36 -1.53
C THR A 244 -1.38 12.24 -0.30
N ALA A 245 -0.15 12.36 0.18
CA ALA A 245 0.24 13.33 1.18
C ALA A 245 0.80 14.59 0.50
N GLU A 246 0.54 15.78 1.06
CA GLU A 246 0.99 17.03 0.44
C GLU A 246 2.52 17.16 0.45
N CYS A 247 3.15 16.84 1.59
CA CYS A 247 4.58 16.96 1.80
C CYS A 247 5.28 15.59 1.60
N ASP A 248 5.13 15.03 0.40
CA ASP A 248 5.61 13.68 0.08
C ASP A 248 6.32 13.68 -1.28
N PRO A 249 7.54 13.14 -1.37
CA PRO A 249 8.22 12.96 -2.66
C PRO A 249 7.39 12.19 -3.68
N LEU A 250 6.53 11.25 -3.26
CA LEU A 250 5.72 10.39 -4.12
C LEU A 250 4.39 11.04 -4.56
N ARG A 251 4.10 12.27 -4.09
CA ARG A 251 2.84 12.96 -4.38
C ARG A 251 2.53 13.03 -5.86
N ASP A 252 3.46 13.58 -6.64
CA ASP A 252 3.19 13.91 -8.05
C ASP A 252 3.08 12.65 -8.91
N GLU A 253 3.80 11.56 -8.62
CA GLU A 253 3.67 10.30 -9.37
C GLU A 253 2.33 9.62 -9.09
N GLY A 254 1.85 9.66 -7.84
CA GLY A 254 0.51 9.17 -7.47
C GLY A 254 -0.60 9.94 -8.18
N GLU A 255 -0.49 11.28 -8.26
CA GLU A 255 -1.46 12.13 -8.94
C GLU A 255 -1.39 12.01 -10.46
N ALA A 256 -0.19 11.84 -11.02
CA ALA A 256 -0.01 11.57 -12.46
C ALA A 256 -0.65 10.23 -12.85
N TYR A 257 -0.54 9.21 -12.00
CA TYR A 257 -1.17 7.91 -12.23
C TYR A 257 -2.70 8.01 -12.14
N ALA A 258 -3.24 8.78 -11.19
CA ALA A 258 -4.68 9.08 -11.13
C ALA A 258 -5.18 9.67 -12.45
N ALA A 259 -4.48 10.68 -12.97
CA ALA A 259 -4.82 11.32 -14.24
C ALA A 259 -4.68 10.35 -15.44
N ALA A 260 -3.72 9.43 -15.41
CA ALA A 260 -3.57 8.40 -16.45
C ALA A 260 -4.75 7.41 -16.45
N LEU A 261 -5.19 6.97 -15.28
CA LEU A 261 -6.38 6.13 -15.12
C LEU A 261 -7.65 6.83 -15.64
N GLU A 262 -7.84 8.12 -15.28
CA GLU A 262 -8.99 8.91 -15.77
C GLU A 262 -8.99 9.04 -17.29
N ARG A 263 -7.83 9.31 -17.91
CA ARG A 263 -7.71 9.35 -19.38
C ARG A 263 -8.05 8.01 -20.04
N ALA A 264 -7.83 6.91 -19.34
CA ALA A 264 -8.20 5.56 -19.79
C ALA A 264 -9.68 5.21 -19.52
N GLY A 265 -10.49 6.16 -19.03
CA GLY A 265 -11.91 5.95 -18.73
C GLY A 265 -12.16 5.23 -17.39
N VAL A 266 -11.16 5.08 -16.53
CA VAL A 266 -11.32 4.53 -15.19
C VAL A 266 -11.89 5.58 -14.25
N ARG A 267 -12.89 5.23 -13.45
CA ARG A 267 -13.41 6.12 -12.40
C ARG A 267 -12.39 6.24 -11.27
N VAL A 268 -11.90 7.46 -11.03
CA VAL A 268 -10.89 7.75 -10.01
C VAL A 268 -11.42 8.76 -9.00
N ARG A 269 -11.09 8.56 -7.74
CA ARG A 269 -11.19 9.55 -6.68
C ARG A 269 -9.79 9.85 -6.16
N LEU A 270 -9.29 11.04 -6.48
CA LEU A 270 -8.02 11.54 -5.96
C LEU A 270 -8.25 12.43 -4.75
N ARG A 271 -7.46 12.24 -3.68
CA ARG A 271 -7.44 13.09 -2.50
C ARG A 271 -6.01 13.37 -2.07
N ARG A 272 -5.56 14.62 -2.18
CA ARG A 272 -4.35 15.11 -1.52
C ARG A 272 -4.70 15.50 -0.08
N VAL A 273 -3.96 14.99 0.91
CA VAL A 273 -4.16 15.30 2.34
C VAL A 273 -3.22 16.41 2.74
N PRO A 274 -3.77 17.61 3.07
CA PRO A 274 -2.95 18.78 3.37
C PRO A 274 -2.09 18.59 4.62
N GLY A 275 -0.86 19.12 4.60
CA GLY A 275 0.05 19.14 5.74
C GLY A 275 0.54 17.77 6.22
N MET A 276 0.32 16.71 5.44
CA MET A 276 0.79 15.36 5.77
C MET A 276 2.04 14.98 4.99
N PHE A 277 2.85 14.10 5.59
CA PHE A 277 4.06 13.54 5.03
C PHE A 277 3.85 12.05 4.68
N HIS A 278 4.81 11.44 3.97
CA HIS A 278 4.76 10.04 3.58
C HIS A 278 4.56 9.09 4.78
N GLY A 279 3.71 8.07 4.64
CA GLY A 279 3.46 7.09 5.70
C GLY A 279 2.50 7.55 6.79
N PHE A 280 1.93 8.74 6.71
CA PHE A 280 1.07 9.31 7.76
C PHE A 280 -0.14 8.42 8.12
N ALA A 281 -0.66 7.62 7.19
CA ALA A 281 -1.81 6.75 7.43
C ALA A 281 -1.54 5.66 8.47
N SER A 282 -0.26 5.31 8.74
CA SER A 282 0.13 4.38 9.80
C SER A 282 -0.03 4.97 11.20
N LEU A 283 -0.18 6.30 11.33
CA LEU A 283 -0.24 7.04 12.59
C LEU A 283 -1.68 7.22 13.09
N LEU A 284 -2.48 6.15 12.97
CA LEU A 284 -3.86 6.12 13.47
C LEU A 284 -3.92 6.41 14.97
N GLY A 285 -4.87 7.26 15.37
CA GLY A 285 -5.04 7.71 16.75
C GLY A 285 -4.06 8.82 17.16
N PHE A 286 -2.99 9.07 16.40
CA PHE A 286 -2.05 10.18 16.65
C PHE A 286 -2.35 11.38 15.77
N LEU A 287 -2.64 11.14 14.48
CA LEU A 287 -2.97 12.18 13.50
C LEU A 287 -4.43 12.05 13.07
N GLU A 288 -5.23 13.10 13.29
CA GLU A 288 -6.63 13.12 12.84
C GLU A 288 -6.76 12.90 11.33
N GLN A 289 -5.80 13.41 10.56
CA GLN A 289 -5.77 13.21 9.10
C GLN A 289 -5.52 11.76 8.71
N ALA A 290 -4.77 10.99 9.51
CA ALA A 290 -4.60 9.55 9.31
C ALA A 290 -5.94 8.83 9.49
N ASP A 291 -6.64 9.10 10.60
CA ASP A 291 -7.96 8.53 10.87
C ASP A 291 -8.97 8.86 9.77
N ARG A 292 -8.99 10.12 9.32
CA ARG A 292 -9.87 10.57 8.24
C ARG A 292 -9.52 9.92 6.89
N ALA A 293 -8.25 9.82 6.56
CA ALA A 293 -7.80 9.25 5.28
C ALA A 293 -8.15 7.76 5.18
N VAL A 294 -7.87 6.99 6.23
CA VAL A 294 -8.22 5.55 6.26
C VAL A 294 -9.73 5.35 6.27
N ALA A 295 -10.49 6.20 6.98
CA ALA A 295 -11.96 6.16 6.94
C ALA A 295 -12.54 6.51 5.56
N ASP A 296 -11.93 7.47 4.83
CA ASP A 296 -12.33 7.80 3.46
C ASP A 296 -12.05 6.64 2.51
N GLY A 297 -10.88 6.00 2.64
CA GLY A 297 -10.54 4.79 1.88
C GLY A 297 -11.52 3.65 2.16
N ALA A 298 -11.86 3.41 3.43
CA ALA A 298 -12.82 2.39 3.80
C ALA A 298 -14.22 2.66 3.23
N ARG A 299 -14.68 3.92 3.25
CA ARG A 299 -15.95 4.30 2.61
C ARG A 299 -15.94 4.08 1.10
N ALA A 300 -14.82 4.36 0.44
CA ALA A 300 -14.69 4.12 -1.00
C ALA A 300 -14.77 2.62 -1.32
N LEU A 301 -14.14 1.76 -0.52
CA LEU A 301 -14.26 0.31 -0.63
C LEU A 301 -15.72 -0.15 -0.44
N GLN A 302 -16.39 0.32 0.62
CA GLN A 302 -17.78 0.00 0.90
C GLN A 302 -18.69 0.37 -0.28
N GLN A 303 -18.59 1.60 -0.79
CA GLN A 303 -19.35 2.07 -1.95
C GLN A 303 -19.13 1.19 -3.19
N ALA A 304 -17.87 0.83 -3.48
CA ALA A 304 -17.54 -0.01 -4.62
C ALA A 304 -18.12 -1.45 -4.51
N PHE A 305 -18.29 -1.95 -3.28
CA PHE A 305 -18.92 -3.25 -3.04
C PHE A 305 -20.45 -3.20 -3.15
N GLU A 306 -21.07 -2.05 -2.92
CA GLU A 306 -22.53 -1.85 -2.97
C GLU A 306 -23.04 -1.57 -4.39
N GLU A 307 -22.26 -0.87 -5.23
CA GLU A 307 -22.68 -0.40 -6.56
C GLU A 307 -23.04 -1.51 -7.56
N ASN A 308 -22.75 -2.78 -7.26
CA ASN A 308 -23.03 -3.93 -8.13
C ASN A 308 -23.39 -5.18 -7.33
N ALA A 309 -24.04 -5.02 -6.18
CA ALA A 309 -24.53 -6.13 -5.37
C ALA A 309 -25.84 -6.73 -5.92
#